data_efec4f406f0dc62cb2b6ab0decd839be
#
_entry.id   efec4f406f0dc62cb2b6ab0decd839be
#
_cell.length_a   1.000
_cell.length_b   1.000
_cell.length_c   1.000
_cell.angle_alpha   90.00
_cell.angle_beta   90.00
_cell.angle_gamma   90.00
#
_symmetry.space_group_name_H-M   'P 1'
#
loop_
_entity.id
_entity.type
_entity.pdbx_description
1 polymer ?
#
loop_
_entity_poly.entity_id
_entity_poly.type
_entity_poly.pdbx_seq_one_letter_code
_entity_poly.pdbx_strand_id
1 'polypeptide(L)'
;MANHKILVIDDSMVIRRTVKDMLPPGKFEVVEAKDGLLGMELIHSCNPHLIMLDFFLPKMSGWEVYQEIQKDPRLKAIPLLLMSGRKDEVTDKIPEPFEFFSFLEKPFDQKQLIQGIRDSMEKSKKLAQFVVDSTPSETTTLGGGVSNAEIEQLKAKVANLESEVTQLKKQVNQLVTFIKKKLQ
;
A
#
# COMPACT_ATOMS: atom_id res chain seq x y z
N MET A 1 -6.08 -6.84 -26.70
CA MET A 1 -6.53 -6.53 -25.33
C MET A 1 -5.30 -6.15 -24.53
N ALA A 2 -5.35 -5.07 -23.73
CA ALA A 2 -4.19 -4.65 -22.94
C ALA A 2 -3.97 -5.67 -21.83
N ASN A 3 -2.82 -6.36 -21.86
CA ASN A 3 -2.41 -7.26 -20.79
C ASN A 3 -2.05 -6.42 -19.54
N HIS A 4 -2.58 -6.79 -18.38
CA HIS A 4 -2.17 -6.16 -17.13
C HIS A 4 -0.72 -6.53 -16.82
N LYS A 5 0.15 -5.52 -16.73
CA LYS A 5 1.57 -5.71 -16.46
C LYS A 5 1.80 -5.84 -14.95
N ILE A 6 2.39 -6.94 -14.53
CA ILE A 6 2.78 -7.22 -13.14
C ILE A 6 4.30 -7.21 -13.05
N LEU A 7 4.85 -6.36 -12.21
CA LEU A 7 6.28 -6.35 -11.89
C LEU A 7 6.52 -7.21 -10.65
N VAL A 8 7.33 -8.27 -10.78
CA VAL A 8 7.70 -9.17 -9.70
C VAL A 8 9.17 -8.90 -9.31
N ILE A 9 9.37 -8.39 -8.10
CA ILE A 9 10.67 -8.06 -7.53
C ILE A 9 10.99 -9.08 -6.43
N ASP A 10 11.87 -10.02 -6.73
CA ASP A 10 12.25 -11.13 -5.83
C ASP A 10 13.62 -11.65 -6.26
N ASP A 11 14.53 -11.93 -5.35
CA ASP A 11 15.86 -12.43 -5.67
C ASP A 11 15.83 -13.91 -6.11
N SER A 12 14.83 -14.66 -5.66
CA SER A 12 14.63 -16.06 -6.03
C SER A 12 14.01 -16.19 -7.43
N MET A 13 14.80 -16.71 -8.37
CA MET A 13 14.31 -17.06 -9.70
C MET A 13 13.16 -18.08 -9.66
N VAL A 14 13.17 -18.97 -8.65
CA VAL A 14 12.13 -19.97 -8.46
C VAL A 14 10.80 -19.29 -8.14
N ILE A 15 10.79 -18.34 -7.22
CA ILE A 15 9.58 -17.59 -6.85
C ILE A 15 9.05 -16.80 -8.05
N ARG A 16 9.90 -16.04 -8.76
CA ARG A 16 9.48 -15.29 -9.95
C ARG A 16 8.83 -16.18 -11.00
N ARG A 17 9.43 -17.36 -11.26
CA ARG A 17 8.88 -18.34 -12.19
C ARG A 17 7.57 -18.94 -11.70
N THR A 18 7.50 -19.31 -10.42
CA THR A 18 6.27 -19.84 -9.80
C THR A 18 5.11 -18.84 -9.92
N VAL A 19 5.36 -17.57 -9.61
CA VAL A 19 4.34 -16.52 -9.79
C VAL A 19 3.85 -16.45 -11.22
N LYS A 20 4.77 -16.47 -12.19
CA LYS A 20 4.43 -16.44 -13.62
C LYS A 20 3.58 -17.66 -14.05
N ASP A 21 3.91 -18.84 -13.55
CA ASP A 21 3.20 -20.08 -13.88
C ASP A 21 1.82 -20.16 -13.20
N MET A 22 1.66 -19.52 -12.02
CA MET A 22 0.38 -19.44 -11.29
C MET A 22 -0.59 -18.44 -11.89
N LEU A 23 -0.12 -17.45 -12.66
CA LEU A 23 -0.98 -16.44 -13.26
C LEU A 23 -1.71 -16.98 -14.49
N PRO A 24 -3.00 -16.64 -14.69
CA PRO A 24 -3.76 -17.07 -15.85
C PRO A 24 -3.11 -16.61 -17.16
N PRO A 25 -2.84 -17.54 -18.10
CA PRO A 25 -2.18 -17.21 -19.35
C PRO A 25 -2.98 -16.20 -20.18
N GLY A 26 -2.29 -15.28 -20.84
CA GLY A 26 -2.89 -14.29 -21.75
C GLY A 26 -3.59 -13.10 -21.08
N LYS A 27 -3.68 -13.07 -19.74
CA LYS A 27 -4.26 -11.94 -19.01
C LYS A 27 -3.22 -10.98 -18.43
N PHE A 28 -2.05 -11.51 -18.11
CA PHE A 28 -0.99 -10.76 -17.44
C PHE A 28 0.33 -10.85 -18.23
N GLU A 29 1.04 -9.75 -18.25
CA GLU A 29 2.44 -9.66 -18.67
C GLU A 29 3.31 -9.56 -17.41
N VAL A 30 4.21 -10.52 -17.21
CA VAL A 30 5.10 -10.53 -16.04
C VAL A 30 6.45 -9.95 -16.40
N VAL A 31 6.83 -8.88 -15.72
CA VAL A 31 8.17 -8.27 -15.76
C VAL A 31 8.90 -8.66 -14.49
N GLU A 32 10.16 -9.07 -14.59
CA GLU A 32 10.91 -9.63 -13.47
C GLU A 32 12.10 -8.72 -13.09
N ALA A 33 12.27 -8.49 -11.79
CA ALA A 33 13.45 -7.87 -11.21
C ALA A 33 14.06 -8.79 -10.13
N LYS A 34 15.37 -8.92 -10.15
CA LYS A 34 16.12 -9.80 -9.22
C LYS A 34 16.64 -9.10 -7.97
N ASP A 35 16.52 -7.80 -7.88
CA ASP A 35 16.95 -6.97 -6.75
C ASP A 35 16.14 -5.66 -6.70
N GLY A 36 16.22 -4.96 -5.58
CA GLY A 36 15.46 -3.73 -5.37
C GLY A 36 15.85 -2.58 -6.28
N LEU A 37 17.13 -2.46 -6.67
CA LEU A 37 17.59 -1.40 -7.58
C LEU A 37 16.99 -1.59 -8.97
N LEU A 38 17.08 -2.80 -9.53
CA LEU A 38 16.44 -3.12 -10.81
C LEU A 38 14.92 -2.97 -10.71
N GLY A 39 14.34 -3.32 -9.54
CA GLY A 39 12.93 -3.12 -9.27
C GLY A 39 12.52 -1.65 -9.41
N MET A 40 13.24 -0.73 -8.79
CA MET A 40 12.97 0.72 -8.88
C MET A 40 13.11 1.23 -10.31
N GLU A 41 14.14 0.82 -11.05
CA GLU A 41 14.33 1.18 -12.45
C GLU A 41 13.12 0.74 -13.30
N LEU A 42 12.66 -0.51 -13.10
CA LEU A 42 11.53 -1.05 -13.85
C LEU A 42 10.19 -0.44 -13.44
N ILE A 43 10.01 -0.04 -12.18
CA ILE A 43 8.82 0.71 -11.74
C ILE A 43 8.65 1.98 -12.59
N HIS A 44 9.73 2.73 -12.80
CA HIS A 44 9.69 3.97 -13.56
C HIS A 44 9.61 3.74 -15.07
N SER A 45 10.26 2.71 -15.61
CA SER A 45 10.36 2.52 -17.07
C SER A 45 9.20 1.74 -17.67
N CYS A 46 8.63 0.77 -16.96
CA CYS A 46 7.60 -0.09 -17.52
C CYS A 46 6.16 0.25 -17.07
N ASN A 47 5.99 1.18 -16.13
CA ASN A 47 4.68 1.58 -15.58
C ASN A 47 3.78 0.37 -15.24
N PRO A 48 4.13 -0.44 -14.24
CA PRO A 48 3.37 -1.64 -13.92
C PRO A 48 1.98 -1.30 -13.38
N HIS A 49 1.03 -2.20 -13.62
CA HIS A 49 -0.33 -2.11 -13.08
C HIS A 49 -0.45 -2.73 -11.68
N LEU A 50 0.57 -3.49 -11.26
CA LEU A 50 0.71 -4.09 -9.93
C LEU A 50 2.18 -4.39 -9.68
N ILE A 51 2.63 -4.14 -8.46
CA ILE A 51 3.97 -4.48 -7.98
C ILE A 51 3.84 -5.60 -6.95
N MET A 52 4.57 -6.71 -7.19
CA MET A 52 4.81 -7.76 -6.20
C MET A 52 6.23 -7.60 -5.70
N LEU A 53 6.40 -7.37 -4.40
CA LEU A 53 7.67 -6.97 -3.80
C LEU A 53 8.06 -7.92 -2.67
N ASP A 54 9.19 -8.60 -2.80
CA ASP A 54 9.80 -9.29 -1.67
C ASP A 54 10.38 -8.29 -0.67
N PHE A 55 10.18 -8.55 0.61
CA PHE A 55 10.68 -7.69 1.67
C PHE A 55 12.20 -7.79 1.85
N PHE A 56 12.76 -8.98 1.63
CA PHE A 56 14.19 -9.26 1.77
C PHE A 56 14.86 -9.36 0.40
N LEU A 57 15.47 -8.28 -0.03
CA LEU A 57 16.15 -8.18 -1.32
C LEU A 57 17.60 -7.77 -1.14
N PRO A 58 18.52 -8.21 -2.02
CA PRO A 58 19.88 -7.71 -2.07
C PRO A 58 19.95 -6.30 -2.66
N LYS A 59 21.05 -5.60 -2.38
CA LYS A 59 21.41 -4.24 -2.85
C LYS A 59 20.50 -3.14 -2.31
N MET A 60 19.21 -3.21 -2.54
CA MET A 60 18.19 -2.34 -2.01
C MET A 60 17.08 -3.23 -1.48
N SER A 61 16.83 -3.18 -0.18
CA SER A 61 15.82 -4.02 0.49
C SER A 61 14.41 -3.68 0.02
N GLY A 62 13.47 -4.62 0.13
CA GLY A 62 12.07 -4.35 -0.17
C GLY A 62 11.48 -3.27 0.72
N TRP A 63 11.98 -3.11 1.95
CA TRP A 63 11.63 -1.98 2.82
C TRP A 63 12.03 -0.63 2.23
N GLU A 64 13.26 -0.50 1.71
CA GLU A 64 13.72 0.73 1.06
C GLU A 64 12.93 1.02 -0.22
N VAL A 65 12.67 -0.01 -1.04
CA VAL A 65 11.79 0.11 -2.23
C VAL A 65 10.41 0.61 -1.84
N TYR A 66 9.80 0.03 -0.79
CA TYR A 66 8.52 0.48 -0.26
C TYR A 66 8.55 1.95 0.17
N GLN A 67 9.59 2.37 0.88
CA GLN A 67 9.73 3.77 1.30
C GLN A 67 9.82 4.72 0.11
N GLU A 68 10.56 4.37 -0.95
CA GLU A 68 10.63 5.18 -2.17
C GLU A 68 9.28 5.27 -2.88
N ILE A 69 8.54 4.15 -2.96
CA ILE A 69 7.17 4.14 -3.51
C ILE A 69 6.26 5.09 -2.71
N GLN A 70 6.37 5.11 -1.36
CA GLN A 70 5.53 5.97 -0.52
C GLN A 70 5.81 7.48 -0.67
N LYS A 71 7.00 7.86 -1.14
CA LYS A 71 7.39 9.27 -1.34
C LYS A 71 6.78 9.88 -2.61
N ASP A 72 6.51 9.08 -3.64
CA ASP A 72 5.90 9.57 -4.90
C ASP A 72 4.41 9.19 -4.95
N PRO A 73 3.49 10.17 -4.93
CA PRO A 73 2.05 9.93 -5.00
C PRO A 73 1.62 9.09 -6.20
N ARG A 74 2.34 9.17 -7.34
CA ARG A 74 2.04 8.40 -8.54
C ARG A 74 2.40 6.93 -8.36
N LEU A 75 3.53 6.65 -7.71
CA LEU A 75 3.97 5.28 -7.41
C LEU A 75 3.11 4.67 -6.31
N LYS A 76 2.74 5.45 -5.31
CA LYS A 76 1.84 5.04 -4.22
C LYS A 76 0.46 4.61 -4.71
N ALA A 77 -0.01 5.16 -5.83
CA ALA A 77 -1.26 4.77 -6.46
C ALA A 77 -1.21 3.38 -7.14
N ILE A 78 -0.02 2.83 -7.38
CA ILE A 78 0.13 1.50 -7.98
C ILE A 78 -0.20 0.44 -6.92
N PRO A 79 -1.09 -0.53 -7.20
CA PRO A 79 -1.37 -1.64 -6.30
C PRO A 79 -0.08 -2.36 -5.90
N LEU A 80 0.12 -2.57 -4.60
CA LEU A 80 1.31 -3.22 -4.06
C LEU A 80 0.92 -4.49 -3.28
N LEU A 81 1.56 -5.61 -3.62
CA LEU A 81 1.50 -6.88 -2.91
C LEU A 81 2.89 -7.18 -2.33
N LEU A 82 3.04 -7.03 -1.03
CA LEU A 82 4.28 -7.32 -0.32
C LEU A 82 4.35 -8.82 -0.02
N MET A 83 5.50 -9.44 -0.26
CA MET A 83 5.73 -10.87 -0.01
C MET A 83 6.84 -11.06 1.02
N SER A 84 6.66 -11.98 1.96
CA SER A 84 7.72 -12.39 2.89
C SER A 84 7.44 -13.76 3.49
N GLY A 85 8.50 -14.49 3.83
CA GLY A 85 8.42 -15.71 4.66
C GLY A 85 8.50 -15.41 6.16
N ARG A 86 8.67 -14.14 6.57
CA ARG A 86 8.82 -13.71 7.95
C ARG A 86 7.92 -12.51 8.23
N LYS A 87 6.68 -12.80 8.58
CA LYS A 87 5.68 -11.78 8.83
C LYS A 87 6.08 -10.86 9.98
N ASP A 88 6.63 -11.41 11.03
CA ASP A 88 7.04 -10.67 12.23
C ASP A 88 8.04 -9.56 11.92
N GLU A 89 9.05 -9.85 11.07
CA GLU A 89 10.04 -8.85 10.66
C GLU A 89 9.44 -7.73 9.77
N VAL A 90 8.35 -8.02 9.07
CA VAL A 90 7.59 -7.00 8.32
C VAL A 90 6.80 -6.13 9.27
N THR A 91 6.12 -6.72 10.26
CA THR A 91 5.30 -5.99 11.24
C THR A 91 6.13 -5.13 12.18
N ASP A 92 7.38 -5.49 12.44
CA ASP A 92 8.34 -4.67 13.18
C ASP A 92 8.65 -3.33 12.46
N LYS A 93 8.57 -3.30 11.14
CA LYS A 93 8.82 -2.11 10.31
C LYS A 93 7.53 -1.39 9.93
N ILE A 94 6.47 -2.15 9.67
CA ILE A 94 5.19 -1.63 9.20
C ILE A 94 4.09 -2.25 10.07
N PRO A 95 3.54 -1.47 11.03
CA PRO A 95 2.49 -1.98 11.92
C PRO A 95 1.20 -2.33 11.14
N GLU A 96 0.53 -3.39 11.57
CA GLU A 96 -0.81 -3.72 11.09
C GLU A 96 -1.86 -2.73 11.65
N PRO A 97 -2.97 -2.45 10.93
CA PRO A 97 -3.35 -3.03 9.63
C PRO A 97 -2.61 -2.39 8.45
N PHE A 98 -2.25 -3.21 7.44
CA PHE A 98 -1.60 -2.72 6.22
C PHE A 98 -2.59 -1.96 5.33
N GLU A 99 -2.60 -0.65 5.41
CA GLU A 99 -3.56 0.21 4.68
C GLU A 99 -3.19 0.37 3.19
N PHE A 100 -1.90 0.46 2.89
CA PHE A 100 -1.39 0.85 1.56
C PHE A 100 -0.98 -0.30 0.67
N PHE A 101 -0.97 -1.53 1.18
CA PHE A 101 -0.59 -2.73 0.44
C PHE A 101 -1.30 -3.96 0.99
N SER A 102 -1.29 -5.06 0.23
CA SER A 102 -1.67 -6.37 0.73
C SER A 102 -0.43 -7.18 1.04
N PHE A 103 -0.52 -8.09 1.99
CA PHE A 103 0.57 -8.96 2.40
C PHE A 103 0.31 -10.40 1.96
N LEU A 104 1.34 -11.07 1.44
CA LEU A 104 1.31 -12.47 1.04
C LEU A 104 2.46 -13.22 1.70
N GLU A 105 2.13 -14.14 2.60
CA GLU A 105 3.13 -14.95 3.29
C GLU A 105 3.65 -16.07 2.39
N LYS A 106 4.97 -16.25 2.37
CA LYS A 106 5.63 -17.37 1.67
C LYS A 106 5.77 -18.57 2.63
N PRO A 107 5.51 -19.82 2.17
CA PRO A 107 5.08 -20.22 0.84
C PRO A 107 3.57 -19.97 0.60
N PHE A 108 3.19 -19.68 -0.62
CA PHE A 108 1.80 -19.40 -1.02
C PHE A 108 1.34 -20.28 -2.18
N ASP A 109 0.05 -20.50 -2.26
CA ASP A 109 -0.60 -21.20 -3.37
C ASP A 109 -1.20 -20.20 -4.40
N GLN A 110 -1.71 -20.74 -5.52
CA GLN A 110 -2.32 -19.93 -6.57
C GLN A 110 -3.55 -19.14 -6.10
N LYS A 111 -4.35 -19.70 -5.19
CA LYS A 111 -5.56 -19.03 -4.67
C LYS A 111 -5.17 -17.84 -3.81
N GLN A 112 -4.19 -18.01 -2.93
CA GLN A 112 -3.66 -16.95 -2.07
C GLN A 112 -3.03 -15.83 -2.92
N LEU A 113 -2.27 -16.17 -3.96
CA LEU A 113 -1.70 -15.22 -4.90
C LEU A 113 -2.80 -14.38 -5.59
N ILE A 114 -3.79 -15.03 -6.18
CA ILE A 114 -4.88 -14.34 -6.89
C ILE A 114 -5.70 -13.48 -5.92
N GLN A 115 -5.95 -13.95 -4.71
CA GLN A 115 -6.64 -13.17 -3.68
C GLN A 115 -5.81 -11.94 -3.29
N GLY A 116 -4.51 -12.09 -3.01
CA GLY A 116 -3.61 -10.99 -2.68
C GLY A 116 -3.56 -9.92 -3.78
N ILE A 117 -3.57 -10.33 -5.06
CA ILE A 117 -3.63 -9.41 -6.20
C ILE A 117 -4.95 -8.62 -6.18
N ARG A 118 -6.09 -9.26 -5.95
CA ARG A 118 -7.39 -8.60 -5.86
C ARG A 118 -7.45 -7.60 -4.72
N ASP A 119 -7.01 -8.02 -3.54
CA ASP A 119 -7.00 -7.18 -2.34
C ASP A 119 -6.11 -5.94 -2.53
N SER A 120 -4.94 -6.10 -3.19
CA SER A 120 -4.06 -4.99 -3.54
C SER A 120 -4.73 -3.99 -4.49
N MET A 121 -5.43 -4.49 -5.52
CA MET A 121 -6.16 -3.66 -6.47
C MET A 121 -7.32 -2.90 -5.82
N GLU A 122 -8.03 -3.53 -4.88
CA GLU A 122 -9.14 -2.89 -4.15
C GLU A 122 -8.62 -1.79 -3.22
N LYS A 123 -7.53 -2.05 -2.50
CA LYS A 123 -6.89 -1.06 -1.62
C LYS A 123 -6.43 0.17 -2.41
N SER A 124 -5.76 -0.04 -3.55
CA SER A 124 -5.31 1.04 -4.40
C SER A 124 -6.48 1.88 -4.95
N LYS A 125 -7.60 1.26 -5.36
CA LYS A 125 -8.79 1.97 -5.80
C LYS A 125 -9.38 2.84 -4.69
N LYS A 126 -9.48 2.32 -3.47
CA LYS A 126 -9.95 3.09 -2.31
C LYS A 126 -9.03 4.28 -2.06
N LEU A 127 -7.72 4.07 -2.10
CA LEU A 127 -6.73 5.14 -1.90
C LEU A 127 -6.86 6.23 -2.97
N ALA A 128 -7.05 5.86 -4.24
CA ALA A 128 -7.25 6.80 -5.34
C ALA A 128 -8.52 7.65 -5.15
N GLN A 129 -9.60 7.08 -4.63
CA GLN A 129 -10.83 7.82 -4.32
C GLN A 129 -10.63 8.87 -3.22
N PHE A 130 -9.87 8.55 -2.17
CA PHE A 130 -9.55 9.51 -1.10
C PHE A 130 -8.65 10.66 -1.59
N VAL A 131 -7.77 10.42 -2.57
CA VAL A 131 -6.88 11.45 -3.14
C VAL A 131 -7.65 12.41 -4.05
N VAL A 132 -8.65 11.93 -4.79
CA VAL A 132 -9.49 12.76 -5.66
C VAL A 132 -10.36 13.71 -4.84
N ASP A 133 -10.85 13.29 -3.68
CA ASP A 133 -11.62 14.15 -2.76
C ASP A 133 -10.74 15.19 -2.02
N SER A 134 -9.40 15.07 -2.09
CA SER A 134 -8.47 15.90 -1.33
C SER A 134 -7.65 16.89 -2.17
N THR A 135 -7.78 16.89 -3.50
CA THR A 135 -7.10 17.86 -4.37
C THR A 135 -8.04 18.99 -4.75
N PRO A 136 -7.72 20.26 -4.41
CA PRO A 136 -8.37 21.40 -5.05
C PRO A 136 -7.92 21.43 -6.52
N SER A 137 -8.76 20.97 -7.43
CA SER A 137 -8.57 21.20 -8.86
C SER A 137 -8.74 22.68 -9.14
N GLU A 138 -7.65 23.42 -9.28
CA GLU A 138 -7.64 24.60 -10.12
C GLU A 138 -7.68 24.15 -11.58
N THR A 139 -8.86 24.06 -12.13
CA THR A 139 -9.08 24.38 -13.56
C THR A 139 -10.57 24.70 -13.78
N THR A 140 -10.78 25.93 -14.13
CA THR A 140 -11.92 26.65 -14.66
C THR A 140 -12.84 25.77 -15.56
N THR A 141 -14.11 25.66 -15.21
CA THR A 141 -15.33 26.15 -15.89
C THR A 141 -16.55 25.28 -15.61
N LEU A 142 -17.60 25.96 -15.13
CA LEU A 142 -19.04 25.70 -15.25
C LEU A 142 -19.69 24.57 -14.41
N GLY A 143 -20.30 24.98 -13.28
CA GLY A 143 -21.65 24.48 -12.93
C GLY A 143 -21.68 23.40 -11.84
N GLY A 144 -21.63 23.79 -10.58
CA GLY A 144 -21.98 22.93 -9.45
C GLY A 144 -21.26 23.36 -8.18
N GLY A 145 -21.66 24.51 -7.60
CA GLY A 145 -21.07 25.02 -6.38
C GLY A 145 -21.28 24.06 -5.21
N VAL A 146 -20.18 23.59 -4.62
CA VAL A 146 -20.20 23.03 -3.27
C VAL A 146 -20.72 24.15 -2.36
N SER A 147 -21.86 23.92 -1.71
CA SER A 147 -22.46 24.96 -0.90
C SER A 147 -21.56 25.27 0.31
N ASN A 148 -21.45 26.55 0.69
CA ASN A 148 -20.74 26.95 1.92
C ASN A 148 -21.20 26.16 3.15
N ALA A 149 -22.42 25.60 3.13
CA ALA A 149 -22.97 24.74 4.16
C ALA A 149 -22.23 23.37 4.28
N GLU A 150 -21.78 22.78 3.16
CA GLU A 150 -21.04 21.52 3.18
C GLU A 150 -19.61 21.70 3.69
N ILE A 151 -18.98 22.82 3.35
CA ILE A 151 -17.65 23.21 3.86
C ILE A 151 -17.71 23.43 5.37
N GLU A 152 -18.73 24.09 5.88
CA GLU A 152 -18.93 24.30 7.32
C GLU A 152 -19.24 22.99 8.07
N GLN A 153 -19.99 22.06 7.46
CA GLN A 153 -20.23 20.74 8.03
C GLN A 153 -18.96 19.88 8.10
N LEU A 154 -18.11 19.94 7.06
CA LEU A 154 -16.81 19.24 7.05
C LEU A 154 -15.87 19.83 8.11
N LYS A 155 -15.78 21.14 8.25
CA LYS A 155 -14.98 21.79 9.31
C LYS A 155 -15.47 21.39 10.71
N ALA A 156 -16.78 21.34 10.93
CA ALA A 156 -17.37 20.90 12.20
C ALA A 156 -17.03 19.42 12.50
N LYS A 157 -17.06 18.53 11.49
CA LYS A 157 -16.66 17.13 11.64
C LYS A 157 -15.16 16.98 11.98
N VAL A 158 -14.29 17.76 11.32
CA VAL A 158 -12.85 17.76 11.61
C VAL A 158 -12.60 18.19 13.04
N ALA A 159 -13.20 19.30 13.49
CA ALA A 159 -13.05 19.77 14.87
C ALA A 159 -13.55 18.76 15.93
N ASN A 160 -14.63 18.03 15.61
CA ASN A 160 -15.15 16.98 16.49
C ASN A 160 -14.19 15.79 16.59
N LEU A 161 -13.65 15.33 15.44
CA LEU A 161 -12.66 14.25 15.40
C LEU A 161 -11.35 14.61 16.11
N GLU A 162 -10.88 15.83 15.97
CA GLU A 162 -9.69 16.33 16.72
C GLU A 162 -9.93 16.33 18.23
N SER A 163 -11.13 16.67 18.66
CA SER A 163 -11.53 16.60 20.06
C SER A 163 -11.56 15.17 20.58
N GLU A 164 -12.13 14.22 19.83
CA GLU A 164 -12.15 12.80 20.18
C GLU A 164 -10.75 12.19 20.26
N VAL A 165 -9.88 12.52 19.29
CA VAL A 165 -8.47 12.09 19.29
C VAL A 165 -7.74 12.61 20.53
N THR A 166 -7.99 13.86 20.93
CA THR A 166 -7.39 14.45 22.13
C THR A 166 -7.90 13.75 23.40
N GLN A 167 -9.17 13.41 23.45
CA GLN A 167 -9.77 12.71 24.59
C GLN A 167 -9.25 11.28 24.71
N LEU A 168 -9.15 10.55 23.59
CA LEU A 168 -8.55 9.22 23.54
C LEU A 168 -7.08 9.22 23.97
N LYS A 169 -6.28 10.19 23.53
CA LYS A 169 -4.88 10.36 23.99
C LYS A 169 -4.79 10.56 25.49
N LYS A 170 -5.70 11.33 26.09
CA LYS A 170 -5.76 11.49 27.56
C LYS A 170 -6.09 10.19 28.28
N GLN A 171 -7.06 9.42 27.76
CA GLN A 171 -7.43 8.12 28.34
C GLN A 171 -6.27 7.11 28.25
N VAL A 172 -5.59 7.02 27.11
CA VAL A 172 -4.41 6.16 26.95
C VAL A 172 -3.30 6.56 27.94
N ASN A 173 -3.01 7.85 28.09
CA ASN A 173 -2.00 8.31 29.04
C ASN A 173 -2.37 8.00 30.51
N GLN A 174 -3.65 8.09 30.87
CA GLN A 174 -4.14 7.70 32.20
C GLN A 174 -3.96 6.19 32.42
N LEU A 175 -4.32 5.35 31.44
CA LEU A 175 -4.10 3.91 31.51
C LEU A 175 -2.63 3.53 31.64
N VAL A 176 -1.76 4.15 30.84
CA VAL A 176 -0.29 3.94 30.93
C VAL A 176 0.24 4.32 32.31
N THR A 177 -0.22 5.44 32.85
CA THR A 177 0.19 5.90 34.22
C THR A 177 -0.32 4.95 35.29
N PHE A 178 -1.54 4.46 35.16
CA PHE A 178 -2.12 3.48 36.10
C PHE A 178 -1.37 2.14 36.07
N ILE A 179 -1.03 1.65 34.87
CA ILE A 179 -0.25 0.42 34.70
C ILE A 179 1.14 0.57 35.31
N LYS A 180 1.84 1.69 35.05
CA LYS A 180 3.16 1.99 35.65
C LYS A 180 3.12 2.02 37.18
N LYS A 181 2.02 2.52 37.76
CA LYS A 181 1.84 2.59 39.23
C LYS A 181 1.51 1.25 39.88
N LYS A 182 0.99 0.29 39.12
CA LYS A 182 0.70 -1.09 39.62
C LYS A 182 1.86 -2.06 39.47
N LEU A 183 2.87 -1.71 38.66
CA LEU A 183 4.06 -2.52 38.41
C LEU A 183 5.28 -2.10 39.26
N GLN A 184 5.13 -1.10 40.15
CA GLN A 184 6.04 -0.77 41.23
C GLN A 184 5.48 -1.27 42.57
#